data_2542af45feef572747d680d71c7a0379
#
_entry.id   2542af45feef572747d680d71c7a0379
#
_cell.length_a   1.000
_cell.length_b   1.000
_cell.length_c   1.000
_cell.angle_alpha   90.00
_cell.angle_beta   90.00
_cell.angle_gamma   90.00
#
_symmetry.space_group_name_H-M   'P 1'
#
loop_
_entity.id
_entity.type
_entity.pdbx_description
1 polymer ?
#
loop_
_entity_poly.entity_id
_entity_poly.type
_entity_poly.pdbx_seq_one_letter_code
_entity_poly.pdbx_strand_id
1 'polypeptide(L)'
;MLLKQGQHLAFKASGQQKFTRLRSLGEGYSEDELRSAILGKTVHTPKVKRPYRKNTDKINLLVDIQAKLQAGKGPGYERWAKVFNLKQMAQTINFLTENNITDYEKLVEKTKAATDRYHELSQQIKDLEKRMAEITELKKHIINYAKTKEIYTAYRESGFSGRFYEANAEDILIHQSAKQAFSLLSAKQIPAMKNLQLEYQKCSSSKKSLSADYRSMKNIMKQSVIIKNNVDLIMGASCPEDKKIERVL
;
A
#
# COMPACT_ATOMS: atom_id res chain seq x y z
N MET A 1 11.26 -5.13 45.34
CA MET A 1 11.51 -5.62 43.96
C MET A 1 12.07 -7.06 44.07
N LEU A 2 11.45 -8.01 43.36
CA LEU A 2 11.90 -9.41 43.36
C LEU A 2 12.56 -9.72 42.02
N LEU A 3 13.71 -10.42 42.05
CA LEU A 3 14.45 -10.91 40.91
C LEU A 3 14.27 -12.43 40.81
N LYS A 4 13.93 -12.92 39.63
CA LYS A 4 13.96 -14.36 39.33
C LYS A 4 15.01 -14.61 38.23
N GLN A 5 16.00 -15.41 38.58
CA GLN A 5 17.04 -15.87 37.68
C GLN A 5 16.72 -17.30 37.22
N GLY A 6 16.65 -17.52 35.94
CA GLY A 6 16.47 -18.79 35.27
C GLY A 6 17.10 -18.67 33.89
N GLN A 7 16.56 -19.35 32.89
CA GLN A 7 17.05 -19.21 31.53
C GLN A 7 16.96 -17.74 31.00
N HIS A 8 16.13 -16.89 31.64
CA HIS A 8 16.03 -15.45 31.36
C HIS A 8 15.79 -14.67 32.64
N LEU A 9 16.45 -13.52 32.77
CA LEU A 9 16.22 -12.59 33.86
C LEU A 9 14.82 -12.01 33.81
N ALA A 10 14.11 -12.03 34.92
CA ALA A 10 12.79 -11.45 35.06
C ALA A 10 12.64 -10.73 36.41
N PHE A 11 11.98 -9.60 36.41
CA PHE A 11 11.75 -8.74 37.57
C PHE A 11 10.26 -8.64 37.89
N LYS A 12 9.99 -8.48 39.18
CA LYS A 12 8.65 -8.20 39.68
C LYS A 12 8.71 -6.93 40.53
N ALA A 13 8.07 -5.87 40.07
CA ALA A 13 7.96 -4.64 40.85
C ALA A 13 6.97 -4.81 42.00
N SER A 14 7.11 -3.98 43.04
CA SER A 14 6.14 -3.95 44.14
C SER A 14 4.76 -3.65 43.61
N GLY A 15 3.75 -4.45 44.02
CA GLY A 15 2.37 -4.33 43.54
C GLY A 15 2.04 -5.08 42.23
N GLN A 16 3.02 -5.63 41.51
CA GLN A 16 2.74 -6.47 40.35
C GLN A 16 2.48 -7.93 40.73
N GLN A 17 1.54 -8.58 40.03
CA GLN A 17 1.25 -10.02 40.23
C GLN A 17 2.20 -10.94 39.44
N LYS A 18 2.70 -10.50 38.26
CA LYS A 18 3.48 -11.32 37.32
C LYS A 18 4.89 -10.78 37.15
N PHE A 19 5.86 -11.71 36.92
CA PHE A 19 7.22 -11.34 36.52
C PHE A 19 7.27 -10.83 35.08
N THR A 20 8.04 -9.77 34.84
CA THR A 20 8.30 -9.20 33.53
C THR A 20 9.73 -9.56 33.08
N ARG A 21 9.89 -10.17 31.92
CA ARG A 21 11.22 -10.51 31.36
C ARG A 21 11.85 -9.26 30.77
N LEU A 22 13.19 -9.11 30.89
CA LEU A 22 13.92 -7.95 30.35
C LEU A 22 13.61 -7.71 28.87
N ARG A 23 13.69 -8.74 28.05
CA ARG A 23 13.42 -8.63 26.61
C ARG A 23 12.01 -8.11 26.25
N SER A 24 11.05 -8.24 27.16
CA SER A 24 9.69 -7.73 26.93
C SER A 24 9.56 -6.22 27.16
N LEU A 25 10.59 -5.59 27.71
CA LEU A 25 10.66 -4.14 27.89
C LEU A 25 11.08 -3.41 26.60
N GLY A 26 11.65 -4.13 25.62
CA GLY A 26 12.04 -3.59 24.33
C GLY A 26 13.56 -3.46 24.16
N GLU A 27 13.97 -2.77 23.10
CA GLU A 27 15.38 -2.49 22.82
C GLU A 27 16.00 -1.62 23.94
N GLY A 28 17.25 -1.87 24.27
CA GLY A 28 17.96 -1.20 25.37
C GLY A 28 17.84 -1.91 26.73
N TYR A 29 17.04 -2.99 26.82
CA TYR A 29 16.82 -3.74 28.05
C TYR A 29 17.28 -5.21 27.96
N SER A 30 18.12 -5.56 26.99
CA SER A 30 18.77 -6.86 26.99
C SER A 30 19.75 -6.96 28.12
N GLU A 31 20.11 -8.18 28.56
CA GLU A 31 21.03 -8.38 29.67
C GLU A 31 22.40 -7.76 29.35
N ASP A 32 22.88 -7.93 28.13
CA ASP A 32 24.19 -7.41 27.69
C ASP A 32 24.20 -5.87 27.60
N GLU A 33 23.10 -5.26 27.11
CA GLU A 33 22.96 -3.80 27.05
C GLU A 33 22.92 -3.18 28.46
N LEU A 34 22.20 -3.81 29.39
CA LEU A 34 22.16 -3.33 30.78
C LEU A 34 23.50 -3.51 31.48
N ARG A 35 24.19 -4.65 31.29
CA ARG A 35 25.56 -4.86 31.83
C ARG A 35 26.53 -3.81 31.29
N SER A 36 26.49 -3.55 30.01
CA SER A 36 27.33 -2.51 29.36
C SER A 36 27.06 -1.11 29.91
N ALA A 37 25.78 -0.79 30.15
CA ALA A 37 25.40 0.49 30.77
C ALA A 37 25.84 0.60 32.23
N ILE A 38 25.69 -0.46 33.03
CA ILE A 38 26.14 -0.51 34.44
C ILE A 38 27.66 -0.37 34.55
N LEU A 39 28.39 -0.97 33.60
CA LEU A 39 29.86 -0.87 33.55
C LEU A 39 30.35 0.47 32.97
N GLY A 40 29.46 1.41 32.68
CA GLY A 40 29.78 2.73 32.13
C GLY A 40 30.31 2.74 30.70
N LYS A 41 30.19 1.60 29.98
CA LYS A 41 30.63 1.47 28.58
C LYS A 41 29.67 2.11 27.59
N THR A 42 28.39 2.20 27.94
CA THR A 42 27.33 2.79 27.09
C THR A 42 26.34 3.57 27.96
N VAL A 43 25.76 4.66 27.40
CA VAL A 43 24.68 5.38 28.06
C VAL A 43 23.37 4.66 27.78
N HIS A 44 22.65 4.23 28.81
CA HIS A 44 21.37 3.60 28.67
C HIS A 44 20.32 4.64 28.26
N THR A 45 19.89 4.62 27.00
CA THR A 45 18.80 5.44 26.49
C THR A 45 17.60 4.54 26.20
N PRO A 46 16.65 4.40 27.16
CA PRO A 46 15.47 3.57 26.94
C PRO A 46 14.65 4.17 25.80
N LYS A 47 14.42 3.43 24.72
CA LYS A 47 13.46 3.82 23.70
C LYS A 47 12.07 3.83 24.35
N VAL A 48 11.53 5.02 24.57
CA VAL A 48 10.14 5.21 25.02
C VAL A 48 9.24 4.50 24.02
N LYS A 49 8.59 3.40 24.41
CA LYS A 49 7.53 2.79 23.60
C LYS A 49 6.51 3.89 23.34
N ARG A 50 6.38 4.31 22.10
CA ARG A 50 5.30 5.23 21.73
C ARG A 50 4.01 4.60 22.24
N PRO A 51 3.21 5.32 23.04
CA PRO A 51 1.96 4.78 23.53
C PRO A 51 1.19 4.26 22.31
N TYR A 52 0.74 3.00 22.38
CA TYR A 52 -0.12 2.43 21.36
C TYR A 52 -1.35 3.34 21.31
N ARG A 53 -1.40 4.24 20.34
CA ARG A 53 -2.59 5.02 20.04
C ARG A 53 -3.62 3.99 19.59
N LYS A 54 -4.49 3.58 20.49
CA LYS A 54 -5.73 2.92 20.11
C LYS A 54 -6.39 3.90 19.14
N ASN A 55 -6.50 3.49 17.88
CA ASN A 55 -7.23 4.24 16.87
C ASN A 55 -8.70 4.13 17.25
N THR A 56 -9.11 4.89 18.30
CA THR A 56 -10.46 4.88 18.88
C THR A 56 -11.47 5.44 17.91
N ASP A 57 -10.98 6.19 16.90
CA ASP A 57 -11.84 6.91 15.94
C ASP A 57 -12.08 6.09 14.66
N LYS A 58 -11.49 4.91 14.54
CA LYS A 58 -11.68 4.06 13.36
C LYS A 58 -12.99 3.29 13.48
N ILE A 59 -13.94 3.62 12.59
CA ILE A 59 -15.17 2.85 12.44
C ILE A 59 -14.83 1.53 11.74
N ASN A 60 -15.35 0.43 12.28
CA ASN A 60 -15.18 -0.92 11.74
C ASN A 60 -16.55 -1.52 11.43
N LEU A 61 -16.56 -2.58 10.62
CA LEU A 61 -17.76 -3.37 10.34
C LEU A 61 -18.33 -3.97 11.61
N LEU A 62 -19.67 -4.03 11.71
CA LEU A 62 -20.38 -4.76 12.75
C LEU A 62 -20.09 -6.26 12.59
N VAL A 63 -19.97 -6.93 13.73
CA VAL A 63 -19.77 -8.38 13.77
C VAL A 63 -21.12 -9.08 13.72
N ASP A 64 -21.30 -10.02 12.79
CA ASP A 64 -22.42 -10.96 12.84
C ASP A 64 -22.19 -11.96 13.98
N ILE A 65 -22.86 -11.71 15.10
CA ILE A 65 -22.73 -12.51 16.32
C ILE A 65 -23.27 -13.91 16.11
N GLN A 66 -24.40 -14.05 15.40
CA GLN A 66 -25.04 -15.34 15.17
C GLN A 66 -24.16 -16.28 14.32
N ALA A 67 -23.66 -15.78 13.20
CA ALA A 67 -22.75 -16.54 12.36
C ALA A 67 -21.47 -16.96 13.11
N LYS A 68 -20.93 -16.09 13.99
CA LYS A 68 -19.73 -16.42 14.78
C LYS A 68 -20.00 -17.43 15.90
N LEU A 69 -21.18 -17.42 16.51
CA LEU A 69 -21.60 -18.42 17.49
C LEU A 69 -21.80 -19.80 16.83
N GLN A 70 -22.43 -19.84 15.65
CA GLN A 70 -22.56 -21.06 14.85
C GLN A 70 -21.19 -21.62 14.43
N ALA A 71 -20.20 -20.75 14.20
CA ALA A 71 -18.81 -21.13 13.94
C ALA A 71 -18.04 -21.56 15.22
N GLY A 72 -18.69 -21.79 16.34
CA GLY A 72 -18.08 -22.33 17.57
C GLY A 72 -17.44 -21.29 18.48
N LYS A 73 -17.70 -19.97 18.33
CA LYS A 73 -17.23 -18.96 19.27
C LYS A 73 -18.03 -19.02 20.57
N GLY A 74 -17.31 -19.04 21.70
CA GLY A 74 -17.94 -19.17 23.03
C GLY A 74 -18.57 -17.88 23.56
N PRO A 75 -19.28 -17.97 24.75
CA PRO A 75 -20.04 -16.86 25.33
C PRO A 75 -19.20 -15.64 25.72
N GLY A 76 -17.89 -15.82 25.94
CA GLY A 76 -16.97 -14.70 26.16
C GLY A 76 -16.80 -13.83 24.90
N TYR A 77 -16.78 -14.45 23.72
CA TYR A 77 -16.74 -13.74 22.44
C TYR A 77 -18.05 -13.00 22.18
N GLU A 78 -19.21 -13.61 22.49
CA GLU A 78 -20.52 -12.98 22.35
C GLU A 78 -20.63 -11.67 23.14
N ARG A 79 -20.23 -11.68 24.42
CA ARG A 79 -20.22 -10.49 25.27
C ARG A 79 -19.33 -9.39 24.69
N TRP A 80 -18.12 -9.75 24.24
CA TRP A 80 -17.20 -8.81 23.60
C TRP A 80 -17.81 -8.24 22.33
N ALA A 81 -18.38 -9.07 21.46
CA ALA A 81 -18.94 -8.66 20.17
C ALA A 81 -20.16 -7.73 20.35
N LYS A 82 -21.01 -7.96 21.36
CA LYS A 82 -22.13 -7.06 21.70
C LYS A 82 -21.61 -5.66 22.07
N VAL A 83 -20.61 -5.57 22.94
CA VAL A 83 -20.02 -4.28 23.36
C VAL A 83 -19.28 -3.63 22.17
N PHE A 84 -18.59 -4.41 21.34
CA PHE A 84 -17.92 -3.92 20.13
C PHE A 84 -18.95 -3.32 19.17
N ASN A 85 -20.00 -4.06 18.83
CA ASN A 85 -21.05 -3.60 17.92
C ASN A 85 -21.72 -2.32 18.43
N LEU A 86 -22.06 -2.26 19.71
CA LEU A 86 -22.64 -1.04 20.30
C LEU A 86 -21.74 0.19 20.11
N LYS A 87 -20.44 0.05 20.29
CA LYS A 87 -19.48 1.13 20.04
C LYS A 87 -19.43 1.53 18.56
N GLN A 88 -19.42 0.54 17.65
CA GLN A 88 -19.39 0.82 16.22
C GLN A 88 -20.69 1.47 15.73
N MET A 89 -21.83 1.07 16.27
CA MET A 89 -23.13 1.72 16.01
C MET A 89 -23.12 3.18 16.46
N ALA A 90 -22.67 3.46 17.68
CA ALA A 90 -22.56 4.82 18.18
C ALA A 90 -21.63 5.69 17.30
N GLN A 91 -20.48 5.15 16.90
CA GLN A 91 -19.55 5.84 16.01
C GLN A 91 -20.16 6.08 14.62
N THR A 92 -20.90 5.11 14.07
CA THR A 92 -21.62 5.25 12.81
C THR A 92 -22.66 6.38 12.89
N ILE A 93 -23.46 6.42 13.94
CA ILE A 93 -24.48 7.47 14.17
C ILE A 93 -23.79 8.84 14.31
N ASN A 94 -22.74 8.95 15.11
CA ASN A 94 -22.01 10.19 15.27
C ASN A 94 -21.48 10.71 13.92
N PHE A 95 -20.89 9.83 13.10
CA PHE A 95 -20.42 10.20 11.78
C PHE A 95 -21.54 10.71 10.87
N LEU A 96 -22.70 10.04 10.87
CA LEU A 96 -23.86 10.48 10.09
C LEU A 96 -24.33 11.88 10.53
N THR A 97 -24.40 12.10 11.84
CA THR A 97 -24.78 13.41 12.42
C THR A 97 -23.78 14.50 12.08
N GLU A 98 -22.48 14.26 12.27
CA GLU A 98 -21.41 15.23 11.98
C GLU A 98 -21.33 15.61 10.49
N ASN A 99 -21.71 14.68 9.61
CA ASN A 99 -21.73 14.88 8.17
C ASN A 99 -23.10 15.33 7.63
N ASN A 100 -24.09 15.59 8.50
CA ASN A 100 -25.45 15.96 8.13
C ASN A 100 -26.10 14.97 7.15
N ILE A 101 -25.84 13.67 7.33
CA ILE A 101 -26.44 12.60 6.54
C ILE A 101 -27.68 12.11 7.27
N THR A 102 -28.84 12.66 6.92
CA THR A 102 -30.13 12.35 7.54
C THR A 102 -30.86 11.22 6.83
N ASP A 103 -30.58 11.03 5.54
CA ASP A 103 -31.30 10.13 4.66
C ASP A 103 -30.39 9.04 4.13
N TYR A 104 -30.91 7.82 4.02
CA TYR A 104 -30.17 6.69 3.48
C TYR A 104 -29.71 6.93 2.02
N GLU A 105 -30.56 7.57 1.21
CA GLU A 105 -30.23 7.90 -0.17
C GLU A 105 -29.01 8.80 -0.28
N LYS A 106 -28.88 9.80 0.58
CA LYS A 106 -27.70 10.67 0.66
C LYS A 106 -26.43 9.89 1.07
N LEU A 107 -26.58 8.89 1.95
CA LEU A 107 -25.46 8.02 2.32
C LEU A 107 -24.98 7.19 1.12
N VAL A 108 -25.93 6.60 0.37
CA VAL A 108 -25.65 5.83 -0.84
C VAL A 108 -24.96 6.71 -1.88
N GLU A 109 -25.49 7.90 -2.16
CA GLU A 109 -24.92 8.86 -3.10
C GLU A 109 -23.49 9.27 -2.72
N LYS A 110 -23.26 9.67 -1.47
CA LYS A 110 -21.92 10.03 -0.97
C LYS A 110 -20.94 8.86 -1.05
N THR A 111 -21.40 7.65 -0.73
CA THR A 111 -20.56 6.43 -0.82
C THR A 111 -20.21 6.13 -2.27
N LYS A 112 -21.17 6.25 -3.19
CA LYS A 112 -20.95 6.09 -4.62
C LYS A 112 -19.96 7.13 -5.14
N ALA A 113 -20.19 8.41 -4.86
CA ALA A 113 -19.30 9.50 -5.28
C ALA A 113 -17.86 9.29 -4.79
N ALA A 114 -17.68 8.87 -3.53
CA ALA A 114 -16.35 8.57 -2.98
C ALA A 114 -15.69 7.38 -3.69
N THR A 115 -16.48 6.36 -4.04
CA THR A 115 -16.00 5.16 -4.74
C THR A 115 -15.62 5.50 -6.17
N ASP A 116 -16.47 6.24 -6.90
CA ASP A 116 -16.20 6.66 -8.26
C ASP A 116 -14.94 7.53 -8.34
N ARG A 117 -14.80 8.49 -7.41
CA ARG A 117 -13.60 9.33 -7.33
C ARG A 117 -12.33 8.54 -7.02
N TYR A 118 -12.40 7.53 -6.16
CA TYR A 118 -11.28 6.62 -5.91
C TYR A 118 -10.88 5.85 -7.17
N HIS A 119 -11.85 5.35 -7.95
CA HIS A 119 -11.59 4.64 -9.20
C HIS A 119 -10.99 5.55 -10.27
N GLU A 120 -11.49 6.79 -10.41
CA GLU A 120 -10.92 7.78 -11.31
C GLU A 120 -9.44 8.04 -10.99
N LEU A 121 -9.11 8.33 -9.73
CA LEU A 121 -7.73 8.57 -9.31
C LEU A 121 -6.84 7.34 -9.54
N SER A 122 -7.38 6.14 -9.27
CA SER A 122 -6.68 4.89 -9.52
C SER A 122 -6.37 4.70 -11.01
N GLN A 123 -7.32 5.02 -11.88
CA GLN A 123 -7.14 4.91 -13.33
C GLN A 123 -6.12 5.93 -13.84
N GLN A 124 -6.22 7.19 -13.41
CA GLN A 124 -5.26 8.23 -13.78
C GLN A 124 -3.81 7.86 -13.38
N ILE A 125 -3.62 7.27 -12.20
CA ILE A 125 -2.29 6.81 -11.76
C ILE A 125 -1.79 5.67 -12.65
N LYS A 126 -2.64 4.70 -13.00
CA LYS A 126 -2.29 3.58 -13.90
C LYS A 126 -1.92 4.07 -15.30
N ASP A 127 -2.65 5.05 -15.83
CA ASP A 127 -2.36 5.62 -17.15
C ASP A 127 -1.02 6.35 -17.17
N LEU A 128 -0.71 7.10 -16.10
CA LEU A 128 0.62 7.72 -15.93
C LEU A 128 1.73 6.68 -15.80
N GLU A 129 1.52 5.60 -15.05
CA GLU A 129 2.48 4.49 -14.90
C GLU A 129 2.74 3.81 -16.24
N LYS A 130 1.70 3.53 -17.00
CA LYS A 130 1.79 2.97 -18.35
C LYS A 130 2.62 3.88 -19.26
N ARG A 131 2.30 5.18 -19.26
CA ARG A 131 3.04 6.16 -20.06
C ARG A 131 4.51 6.27 -19.67
N MET A 132 4.81 6.25 -18.38
CA MET A 132 6.21 6.24 -17.89
C MET A 132 6.97 4.98 -18.32
N ALA A 133 6.32 3.82 -18.32
CA ALA A 133 6.91 2.58 -18.82
C ALA A 133 7.21 2.66 -20.33
N GLU A 134 6.24 3.14 -21.15
CA GLU A 134 6.42 3.36 -22.59
C GLU A 134 7.60 4.29 -22.88
N ILE A 135 7.71 5.42 -22.15
CA ILE A 135 8.83 6.35 -22.30
C ILE A 135 10.15 5.66 -21.94
N THR A 136 10.17 4.85 -20.90
CA THR A 136 11.38 4.14 -20.46
C THR A 136 11.85 3.14 -21.52
N GLU A 137 10.95 2.34 -22.09
CA GLU A 137 11.27 1.40 -23.17
C GLU A 137 11.71 2.14 -24.44
N LEU A 138 11.02 3.23 -24.81
CA LEU A 138 11.43 4.02 -25.97
C LEU A 138 12.84 4.62 -25.82
N LYS A 139 13.16 5.14 -24.65
CA LYS A 139 14.52 5.64 -24.34
C LYS A 139 15.57 4.54 -24.48
N LYS A 140 15.27 3.33 -24.01
CA LYS A 140 16.13 2.16 -24.15
C LYS A 140 16.37 1.82 -25.62
N HIS A 141 15.31 1.80 -26.44
CA HIS A 141 15.43 1.56 -27.89
C HIS A 141 16.27 2.64 -28.60
N ILE A 142 16.11 3.93 -28.25
CA ILE A 142 16.91 5.02 -28.79
C ILE A 142 18.39 4.85 -28.45
N ILE A 143 18.72 4.49 -27.21
CA ILE A 143 20.10 4.26 -26.77
C ILE A 143 20.70 3.05 -27.51
N ASN A 144 19.94 1.95 -27.59
CA ASN A 144 20.37 0.74 -28.29
C ASN A 144 20.63 1.00 -29.78
N TYR A 145 19.72 1.71 -30.43
CA TYR A 145 19.87 2.12 -31.84
C TYR A 145 21.13 2.93 -32.05
N ALA A 146 21.39 3.91 -31.17
CA ALA A 146 22.58 4.75 -31.28
C ALA A 146 23.88 3.94 -31.10
N LYS A 147 23.92 3.03 -30.13
CA LYS A 147 25.10 2.18 -29.84
C LYS A 147 25.41 1.21 -30.96
N THR A 148 24.38 0.63 -31.57
CA THR A 148 24.53 -0.42 -32.59
C THR A 148 24.55 0.11 -34.04
N LYS A 149 24.41 1.43 -34.22
CA LYS A 149 24.30 2.07 -35.55
C LYS A 149 25.50 1.79 -36.43
N GLU A 150 26.73 1.92 -35.91
CA GLU A 150 27.96 1.73 -36.66
C GLU A 150 28.10 0.28 -37.12
N ILE A 151 27.85 -0.68 -36.23
CA ILE A 151 27.91 -2.12 -36.52
C ILE A 151 26.87 -2.49 -37.59
N TYR A 152 25.66 -1.97 -37.47
CA TYR A 152 24.62 -2.24 -38.45
C TYR A 152 24.91 -1.58 -39.82
N THR A 153 25.55 -0.41 -39.82
CA THR A 153 25.98 0.25 -41.05
C THR A 153 27.08 -0.58 -41.76
N ALA A 154 28.08 -1.06 -41.03
CA ALA A 154 29.10 -1.95 -41.55
C ALA A 154 28.54 -3.28 -42.08
N TYR A 155 27.53 -3.85 -41.37
CA TYR A 155 26.83 -5.05 -41.84
C TYR A 155 26.12 -4.82 -43.18
N ARG A 156 25.49 -3.68 -43.38
CA ARG A 156 24.83 -3.31 -44.62
C ARG A 156 25.85 -3.09 -45.74
N GLU A 157 26.98 -2.42 -45.44
CA GLU A 157 28.07 -2.17 -46.41
C GLU A 157 28.81 -3.44 -46.82
N SER A 158 28.85 -4.45 -45.94
CA SER A 158 29.37 -5.79 -46.26
C SER A 158 28.46 -6.62 -47.18
N GLY A 159 27.35 -6.05 -47.66
CA GLY A 159 26.35 -6.75 -48.47
C GLY A 159 25.59 -7.82 -47.68
N PHE A 160 25.38 -7.59 -46.38
CA PHE A 160 24.69 -8.54 -45.45
C PHE A 160 25.44 -9.88 -45.33
N SER A 161 26.77 -9.84 -45.24
CA SER A 161 27.63 -11.01 -45.12
C SER A 161 27.24 -11.89 -43.91
N GLY A 162 27.03 -13.20 -44.14
CA GLY A 162 26.71 -14.18 -43.09
C GLY A 162 27.83 -14.27 -42.04
N ARG A 163 29.11 -14.22 -42.45
CA ARG A 163 30.26 -14.25 -41.54
C ARG A 163 30.29 -13.01 -40.63
N PHE A 164 29.94 -11.84 -41.17
CA PHE A 164 29.83 -10.61 -40.35
C PHE A 164 28.66 -10.68 -39.39
N TYR A 165 27.54 -11.25 -39.84
CA TYR A 165 26.36 -11.47 -38.99
C TYR A 165 26.67 -12.38 -37.80
N GLU A 166 27.31 -13.54 -38.03
CA GLU A 166 27.68 -14.47 -36.97
C GLU A 166 28.58 -13.81 -35.90
N ALA A 167 29.49 -12.94 -36.31
CA ALA A 167 30.39 -12.24 -35.41
C ALA A 167 29.74 -11.11 -34.61
N ASN A 168 28.58 -10.55 -35.07
CA ASN A 168 27.95 -9.37 -34.50
C ASN A 168 26.41 -9.56 -34.33
N ALA A 169 25.95 -10.81 -34.22
CA ALA A 169 24.54 -11.15 -34.27
C ALA A 169 23.71 -10.42 -33.19
N GLU A 170 24.24 -10.31 -31.98
CA GLU A 170 23.56 -9.64 -30.86
C GLU A 170 23.28 -8.16 -31.17
N ASP A 171 24.30 -7.41 -31.62
CA ASP A 171 24.17 -5.99 -31.92
C ASP A 171 23.25 -5.74 -33.11
N ILE A 172 23.32 -6.61 -34.15
CA ILE A 172 22.44 -6.52 -35.32
C ILE A 172 20.98 -6.76 -34.92
N LEU A 173 20.71 -7.77 -34.10
CA LEU A 173 19.34 -8.06 -33.56
C LEU A 173 18.81 -6.94 -32.67
N ILE A 174 19.65 -6.36 -31.80
CA ILE A 174 19.30 -5.21 -30.97
C ILE A 174 18.94 -4.02 -31.87
N HIS A 175 19.71 -3.74 -32.91
CA HIS A 175 19.43 -2.67 -33.87
C HIS A 175 18.10 -2.87 -34.60
N GLN A 176 17.84 -4.09 -35.08
CA GLN A 176 16.60 -4.44 -35.77
C GLN A 176 15.37 -4.31 -34.85
N SER A 177 15.51 -4.78 -33.61
CA SER A 177 14.47 -4.63 -32.59
C SER A 177 14.15 -3.14 -32.32
N ALA A 178 15.17 -2.30 -32.20
CA ALA A 178 14.98 -0.86 -32.04
C ALA A 178 14.27 -0.23 -33.25
N LYS A 179 14.65 -0.59 -34.48
CA LYS A 179 13.95 -0.15 -35.70
C LYS A 179 12.50 -0.58 -35.75
N GLN A 180 12.21 -1.83 -35.35
CA GLN A 180 10.85 -2.34 -35.28
C GLN A 180 10.02 -1.56 -34.26
N ALA A 181 10.58 -1.28 -33.07
CA ALA A 181 9.91 -0.46 -32.07
C ALA A 181 9.58 0.94 -32.59
N PHE A 182 10.49 1.56 -33.38
CA PHE A 182 10.22 2.86 -33.99
C PHE A 182 9.16 2.82 -35.08
N SER A 183 9.06 1.73 -35.85
CA SER A 183 8.03 1.58 -36.88
C SER A 183 6.60 1.48 -36.30
N LEU A 184 6.49 1.04 -35.04
CA LEU A 184 5.21 0.99 -34.32
C LEU A 184 4.79 2.34 -33.72
N LEU A 185 5.70 3.34 -33.72
CA LEU A 185 5.35 4.68 -33.28
C LEU A 185 4.51 5.37 -34.34
N SER A 186 3.35 5.94 -33.92
CA SER A 186 2.49 6.74 -34.79
C SER A 186 3.13 8.05 -35.26
N ALA A 187 4.27 8.42 -34.68
CA ALA A 187 4.99 9.64 -34.99
C ALA A 187 5.96 9.42 -36.14
N LYS A 188 5.94 10.31 -37.15
CA LYS A 188 6.87 10.29 -38.30
C LYS A 188 8.36 10.49 -37.92
N GLN A 189 8.63 10.95 -36.69
CA GLN A 189 9.99 11.22 -36.20
C GLN A 189 10.18 10.67 -34.81
N ILE A 190 11.37 10.13 -34.53
CA ILE A 190 11.79 9.66 -33.22
C ILE A 190 11.91 10.86 -32.30
N PRO A 191 11.24 10.87 -31.14
CA PRO A 191 11.29 11.98 -30.18
C PRO A 191 12.72 12.17 -29.65
N ALA A 192 13.13 13.42 -29.46
CA ALA A 192 14.41 13.70 -28.83
C ALA A 192 14.45 13.22 -27.38
N MET A 193 15.58 12.66 -26.94
CA MET A 193 15.79 12.16 -25.57
C MET A 193 15.45 13.19 -24.49
N LYS A 194 15.75 14.47 -24.76
CA LYS A 194 15.44 15.58 -23.85
C LYS A 194 13.92 15.74 -23.64
N ASN A 195 13.14 15.61 -24.71
CA ASN A 195 11.68 15.74 -24.65
C ASN A 195 11.07 14.56 -23.86
N LEU A 196 11.56 13.35 -24.11
CA LEU A 196 11.14 12.15 -23.35
C LEU A 196 11.50 12.27 -21.86
N GLN A 197 12.65 12.86 -21.54
CA GLN A 197 13.04 13.09 -20.15
C GLN A 197 12.12 14.09 -19.47
N LEU A 198 11.78 15.20 -20.14
CA LEU A 198 10.85 16.21 -19.62
C LEU A 198 9.43 15.64 -19.44
N GLU A 199 8.96 14.82 -20.39
CA GLU A 199 7.66 14.16 -20.32
C GLU A 199 7.63 13.18 -19.13
N TYR A 200 8.67 12.36 -18.96
CA TYR A 200 8.79 11.45 -17.82
C TYR A 200 8.76 12.20 -16.49
N GLN A 201 9.47 13.31 -16.37
CA GLN A 201 9.48 14.14 -15.17
C GLN A 201 8.09 14.72 -14.88
N LYS A 202 7.36 15.18 -15.91
CA LYS A 202 5.97 15.65 -15.76
C LYS A 202 5.05 14.54 -15.27
N CYS A 203 5.10 13.36 -15.89
CA CYS A 203 4.31 12.20 -15.47
C CYS A 203 4.63 11.80 -14.02
N SER A 204 5.91 11.80 -13.65
CA SER A 204 6.36 11.46 -12.29
C SER A 204 5.86 12.47 -11.24
N SER A 205 5.92 13.78 -11.53
CA SER A 205 5.42 14.81 -10.62
C SER A 205 3.88 14.76 -10.48
N SER A 206 3.16 14.57 -11.59
CA SER A 206 1.71 14.40 -11.58
C SER A 206 1.30 13.14 -10.80
N LYS A 207 1.98 12.01 -11.00
CA LYS A 207 1.75 10.78 -10.23
C LYS A 207 1.97 11.01 -8.73
N LYS A 208 3.01 11.75 -8.35
CA LYS A 208 3.30 12.05 -6.94
C LYS A 208 2.19 12.88 -6.29
N SER A 209 1.68 13.88 -6.99
CA SER A 209 0.53 14.70 -6.54
C SER A 209 -0.72 13.83 -6.38
N LEU A 210 -1.13 13.11 -7.44
CA LEU A 210 -2.31 12.24 -7.42
C LEU A 210 -2.22 11.13 -6.37
N SER A 211 -1.02 10.65 -6.04
CA SER A 211 -0.83 9.62 -5.01
C SER A 211 -1.21 10.08 -3.60
N ALA A 212 -1.09 11.36 -3.29
CA ALA A 212 -1.55 11.93 -2.02
C ALA A 212 -3.08 11.93 -1.96
N ASP A 213 -3.73 12.43 -3.01
CA ASP A 213 -5.18 12.47 -3.14
C ASP A 213 -5.78 11.07 -3.15
N TYR A 214 -5.16 10.13 -3.86
CA TYR A 214 -5.55 8.71 -3.88
C TYR A 214 -5.55 8.09 -2.49
N ARG A 215 -4.51 8.33 -1.67
CA ARG A 215 -4.44 7.80 -0.29
C ARG A 215 -5.55 8.38 0.59
N SER A 216 -5.79 9.68 0.49
CA SER A 216 -6.87 10.34 1.20
C SER A 216 -8.23 9.80 0.78
N MET A 217 -8.48 9.74 -0.53
CA MET A 217 -9.76 9.26 -1.08
C MET A 217 -9.98 7.78 -0.78
N LYS A 218 -8.93 6.94 -0.81
CA LYS A 218 -9.01 5.54 -0.39
C LYS A 218 -9.53 5.38 1.04
N ASN A 219 -9.07 6.23 1.96
CA ASN A 219 -9.54 6.18 3.35
C ASN A 219 -11.00 6.65 3.47
N ILE A 220 -11.37 7.71 2.75
CA ILE A 220 -12.75 8.22 2.72
C ILE A 220 -13.68 7.15 2.15
N MET A 221 -13.35 6.56 1.01
CA MET A 221 -14.13 5.50 0.38
C MET A 221 -14.32 4.30 1.32
N LYS A 222 -13.23 3.80 1.92
CA LYS A 222 -13.30 2.69 2.87
C LYS A 222 -14.22 3.00 4.05
N GLN A 223 -14.10 4.19 4.60
CA GLN A 223 -14.91 4.62 5.73
C GLN A 223 -16.39 4.74 5.35
N SER A 224 -16.70 5.34 4.20
CA SER A 224 -18.07 5.47 3.70
C SER A 224 -18.73 4.12 3.43
N VAL A 225 -17.98 3.17 2.83
CA VAL A 225 -18.47 1.80 2.58
C VAL A 225 -18.75 1.06 3.89
N ILE A 226 -17.85 1.17 4.88
CA ILE A 226 -18.05 0.55 6.19
C ILE A 226 -19.30 1.11 6.87
N ILE A 227 -19.49 2.42 6.84
CA ILE A 227 -20.64 3.10 7.42
C ILE A 227 -21.92 2.66 6.73
N LYS A 228 -21.94 2.64 5.39
CA LYS A 228 -23.09 2.15 4.62
C LYS A 228 -23.46 0.73 5.02
N ASN A 229 -22.49 -0.19 5.06
CA ASN A 229 -22.72 -1.57 5.42
C ASN A 229 -23.22 -1.71 6.88
N ASN A 230 -22.72 -0.89 7.80
CA ASN A 230 -23.21 -0.88 9.18
C ASN A 230 -24.68 -0.42 9.23
N VAL A 231 -25.04 0.59 8.46
CA VAL A 231 -26.43 1.07 8.35
C VAL A 231 -27.31 -0.01 7.73
N ASP A 232 -26.86 -0.68 6.65
CA ASP A 232 -27.58 -1.77 6.00
C ASP A 232 -27.89 -2.90 7.00
N LEU A 233 -26.89 -3.30 7.81
CA LEU A 233 -27.06 -4.31 8.86
C LEU A 233 -28.04 -3.86 9.96
N ILE A 234 -28.00 -2.60 10.39
CA ILE A 234 -28.91 -2.04 11.39
C ILE A 234 -30.34 -2.01 10.86
N MET A 235 -30.53 -1.70 9.58
CA MET A 235 -31.83 -1.64 8.93
C MET A 235 -32.37 -3.02 8.53
N GLY A 236 -31.60 -4.10 8.74
CA GLY A 236 -32.00 -5.47 8.35
C GLY A 236 -31.97 -5.70 6.84
N ALA A 237 -31.36 -4.81 6.08
CA ALA A 237 -31.13 -5.00 4.65
C ALA A 237 -29.99 -6.03 4.47
N SER A 238 -30.32 -7.22 3.97
CA SER A 238 -29.30 -8.23 3.59
C SER A 238 -28.44 -7.66 2.47
N CYS A 239 -27.16 -7.48 2.75
CA CYS A 239 -26.21 -6.98 1.75
C CYS A 239 -25.72 -8.11 0.82
N PRO A 240 -25.97 -8.05 -0.49
CA PRO A 240 -25.49 -9.07 -1.44
C PRO A 240 -23.99 -9.00 -1.77
N GLU A 241 -23.26 -7.99 -1.26
CA GLU A 241 -21.91 -7.64 -1.73
C GLU A 241 -20.74 -8.05 -0.82
N ASP A 242 -20.98 -8.81 0.24
CA ASP A 242 -19.95 -9.15 1.25
C ASP A 242 -18.70 -9.88 0.69
N LYS A 243 -18.80 -10.49 -0.50
CA LYS A 243 -17.67 -11.23 -1.10
C LYS A 243 -16.64 -10.37 -1.85
N LYS A 244 -16.93 -9.11 -2.17
CA LYS A 244 -15.99 -8.22 -2.89
C LYS A 244 -15.14 -7.32 -1.99
N ILE A 245 -15.61 -7.05 -0.79
CA ILE A 245 -14.98 -6.08 0.13
C ILE A 245 -13.76 -6.68 0.84
N GLU A 246 -13.76 -7.99 1.12
CA GLU A 246 -12.59 -8.66 1.74
C GLU A 246 -11.30 -8.58 0.91
N ARG A 247 -11.40 -8.40 -0.41
CA ARG A 247 -10.23 -8.28 -1.30
C ARG A 247 -9.65 -6.88 -1.41
N VAL A 248 -10.32 -5.85 -0.89
CA VAL A 248 -9.91 -4.44 -0.97
C VAL A 248 -9.45 -3.88 0.39
N LEU A 249 -9.84 -4.54 1.48
CA LEU A 249 -9.42 -4.23 2.86
C LEU A 249 -8.08 -4.92 3.18
#